data_8b59a969fb9d511e1dfe16e18b050cd1
#
_entry.id   8b59a969fb9d511e1dfe16e18b050cd1
#
_cell.length_a   1.000
_cell.length_b   1.000
_cell.length_c   1.000
_cell.angle_alpha   90.00
_cell.angle_beta   90.00
_cell.angle_gamma   90.00
#
_symmetry.space_group_name_H-M   'P 1'
#
loop_
_entity.id
_entity.type
_entity.pdbx_description
1 polymer ?
#
loop_
_entity_poly.entity_id
_entity_poly.type
_entity_poly.pdbx_seq_one_letter_code
_entity_poly.pdbx_strand_id
1 'polypeptide(L)'
;DSETLSETGDLYRDPEGAVYVTQKNYAYQLFTDNNRITFSESFESKHVTAAREHWTHSVGDSIVLQYYYFKNQGVGYFIKQLPDDSARLFLEFVDESAYERMAWGPYFDGNEFDQRFEELIVYKPVQIPIFFRENDIVAFNFISWKIQYFDMQGKLLSETDMQYGEKNKIQKEIYFDAESGKYYGREIRNGLNSLIEIDISSGKMIKYFTFKGYPHNEKLCVSDGVLYFIYKDYSGDEYKRLYKSPLIDMVAGR
;
A
#
# COMPACT_ATOMS: atom_id res chain seq x y z
N ASP A 1 -11.62 -32.40 11.00
CA ASP A 1 -12.65 -31.39 11.17
C ASP A 1 -12.13 -30.09 10.56
N SER A 2 -12.66 -29.73 9.41
CA SER A 2 -12.37 -28.44 8.80
C SER A 2 -13.31 -27.41 9.42
N GLU A 3 -12.80 -26.55 10.28
CA GLU A 3 -13.54 -25.37 10.72
C GLU A 3 -13.76 -24.46 9.51
N THR A 4 -14.98 -24.42 9.03
CA THR A 4 -15.38 -23.52 7.96
C THR A 4 -15.73 -22.18 8.61
N LEU A 5 -14.89 -21.17 8.40
CA LEU A 5 -15.23 -19.79 8.77
C LEU A 5 -16.40 -19.34 7.88
N SER A 6 -17.60 -19.30 8.43
CA SER A 6 -18.77 -18.70 7.77
C SER A 6 -18.65 -17.19 7.84
N GLU A 7 -18.60 -16.50 6.71
CA GLU A 7 -18.42 -15.06 6.57
C GLU A 7 -16.99 -14.58 6.92
N THR A 8 -16.03 -14.93 6.08
CA THR A 8 -14.67 -14.40 6.15
C THR A 8 -14.66 -12.90 5.85
N GLY A 9 -14.10 -12.14 6.77
CA GLY A 9 -13.76 -10.74 6.57
C GLY A 9 -12.45 -10.56 5.80
N ASP A 10 -11.71 -9.53 6.13
CA ASP A 10 -10.43 -9.23 5.50
C ASP A 10 -9.30 -10.12 6.00
N LEU A 11 -8.35 -10.41 5.11
CA LEU A 11 -7.04 -10.94 5.44
C LEU A 11 -6.09 -9.77 5.65
N TYR A 12 -5.35 -9.79 6.74
CA TYR A 12 -4.37 -8.79 7.09
C TYR A 12 -3.04 -9.46 7.45
N ARG A 13 -1.95 -8.93 6.93
CA ARG A 13 -0.60 -9.30 7.33
C ARG A 13 0.01 -8.11 8.06
N ASP A 14 0.49 -8.34 9.28
CA ASP A 14 1.22 -7.31 9.99
C ASP A 14 2.65 -7.13 9.45
N PRO A 15 3.34 -6.06 9.82
CA PRO A 15 4.72 -5.83 9.39
C PRO A 15 5.72 -6.88 9.89
N GLU A 16 5.41 -7.63 10.94
CA GLU A 16 6.22 -8.75 11.44
C GLU A 16 6.02 -10.03 10.64
N GLY A 17 5.03 -10.02 9.74
CA GLY A 17 4.72 -11.13 8.86
C GLY A 17 3.65 -12.07 9.36
N ALA A 18 3.09 -11.83 10.55
CA ALA A 18 1.96 -12.60 11.05
C ALA A 18 0.70 -12.28 10.23
N VAL A 19 -0.06 -13.31 9.91
CA VAL A 19 -1.28 -13.20 9.10
C VAL A 19 -2.49 -13.36 9.98
N TYR A 20 -3.46 -12.49 9.80
CA TYR A 20 -4.72 -12.48 10.54
C TYR A 20 -5.91 -12.57 9.59
N VAL A 21 -6.95 -13.27 10.00
CA VAL A 21 -8.28 -13.22 9.37
C VAL A 21 -9.25 -12.57 10.32
N THR A 22 -10.02 -11.60 9.83
CA THR A 22 -11.08 -10.96 10.62
C THR A 22 -12.44 -11.59 10.30
N GLN A 23 -13.29 -11.72 11.30
CA GLN A 23 -14.66 -12.19 11.17
C GLN A 23 -15.56 -11.37 12.09
N LYS A 24 -16.34 -10.45 11.54
CA LYS A 24 -17.16 -9.51 12.31
C LYS A 24 -16.34 -8.80 13.40
N ASN A 25 -16.56 -9.13 14.65
CA ASN A 25 -15.92 -8.53 15.82
C ASN A 25 -14.70 -9.31 16.32
N TYR A 26 -14.31 -10.38 15.63
CA TYR A 26 -13.20 -11.25 16.04
C TYR A 26 -12.11 -11.27 14.99
N ALA A 27 -10.90 -11.52 15.44
CA ALA A 27 -9.74 -11.79 14.60
C ALA A 27 -9.04 -13.04 15.09
N TYR A 28 -8.40 -13.75 14.16
CA TYR A 28 -7.64 -14.97 14.40
C TYR A 28 -6.30 -14.84 13.72
N GLN A 29 -5.23 -15.15 14.41
CA GLN A 29 -3.91 -15.28 13.77
C GLN A 29 -3.82 -16.64 13.07
N LEU A 30 -3.29 -16.64 11.85
CA LEU A 30 -3.08 -17.85 11.06
C LEU A 30 -1.66 -18.37 11.30
N PHE A 31 -1.57 -19.67 11.53
CA PHE A 31 -0.30 -20.39 11.55
C PHE A 31 -0.31 -21.44 10.46
N THR A 32 0.83 -21.62 9.81
CA THR A 32 1.03 -22.68 8.81
C THR A 32 2.05 -23.68 9.32
N ASP A 33 1.64 -24.95 9.39
CA ASP A 33 2.53 -26.06 9.70
C ASP A 33 2.22 -27.24 8.75
N ASN A 34 3.26 -27.77 8.08
CA ASN A 34 3.19 -28.96 7.23
C ASN A 34 1.97 -29.01 6.30
N ASN A 35 1.70 -27.93 5.55
CA ASN A 35 0.53 -27.76 4.69
C ASN A 35 -0.84 -27.69 5.40
N ARG A 36 -0.85 -27.46 6.69
CA ARG A 36 -2.09 -27.18 7.44
C ARG A 36 -2.11 -25.74 7.88
N ILE A 37 -3.31 -25.16 7.84
CA ILE A 37 -3.58 -23.84 8.41
C ILE A 37 -4.29 -24.08 9.74
N THR A 38 -3.77 -23.50 10.79
CA THR A 38 -4.38 -23.50 12.13
C THR A 38 -4.63 -22.07 12.58
N PHE A 39 -5.60 -21.90 13.47
CA PHE A 39 -5.99 -20.59 13.98
C PHE A 39 -5.60 -20.47 15.45
N SER A 40 -5.23 -19.25 15.86
CA SER A 40 -5.11 -18.91 17.29
C SER A 40 -6.49 -18.91 17.98
N GLU A 41 -6.48 -18.73 19.28
CA GLU A 41 -7.68 -18.25 19.97
C GLU A 41 -8.15 -16.91 19.38
N SER A 42 -9.46 -16.66 19.40
CA SER A 42 -10.03 -15.41 18.91
C SER A 42 -9.73 -14.26 19.85
N PHE A 43 -9.52 -13.10 19.29
CA PHE A 43 -9.44 -11.83 20.01
C PHE A 43 -10.27 -10.75 19.31
N GLU A 44 -10.54 -9.63 19.97
CA GLU A 44 -11.39 -8.59 19.40
C GLU A 44 -10.75 -7.96 18.16
N SER A 45 -11.49 -7.94 17.06
CA SER A 45 -11.00 -7.42 15.77
C SER A 45 -10.55 -5.97 15.81
N LYS A 46 -11.10 -5.15 16.73
CA LYS A 46 -10.70 -3.76 16.92
C LYS A 46 -9.21 -3.58 17.17
N HIS A 47 -8.53 -4.53 17.83
CA HIS A 47 -7.09 -4.46 18.09
C HIS A 47 -6.27 -4.61 16.80
N VAL A 48 -6.70 -5.50 15.90
CA VAL A 48 -6.07 -5.67 14.58
C VAL A 48 -6.37 -4.48 13.68
N THR A 49 -7.62 -3.99 13.71
CA THR A 49 -8.03 -2.86 12.88
C THR A 49 -7.26 -1.59 13.26
N ALA A 50 -7.15 -1.29 14.55
CA ALA A 50 -6.40 -0.13 15.03
C ALA A 50 -4.89 -0.22 14.69
N ALA A 51 -4.30 -1.40 14.83
CA ALA A 51 -2.91 -1.62 14.41
C ALA A 51 -2.75 -1.48 12.89
N ARG A 52 -3.70 -2.03 12.10
CA ARG A 52 -3.69 -1.98 10.64
C ARG A 52 -3.75 -0.56 10.08
N GLU A 53 -4.49 0.34 10.70
CA GLU A 53 -4.69 1.70 10.19
C GLU A 53 -3.41 2.54 10.20
N HIS A 54 -2.52 2.27 11.13
CA HIS A 54 -1.34 3.11 11.37
C HIS A 54 -0.01 2.37 11.27
N TRP A 55 0.03 1.09 11.59
CA TRP A 55 1.26 0.31 11.58
C TRP A 55 1.62 -0.11 10.14
N THR A 56 2.75 0.35 9.64
CA THR A 56 3.17 0.11 8.26
C THR A 56 4.37 -0.83 8.15
N HIS A 57 5.33 -0.74 9.07
CA HIS A 57 6.56 -1.52 9.01
C HIS A 57 7.08 -1.87 10.41
N SER A 58 7.90 -2.92 10.49
CA SER A 58 8.76 -3.22 11.63
C SER A 58 10.23 -3.09 11.23
N VAL A 59 11.04 -2.46 12.07
CA VAL A 59 12.47 -2.23 11.85
C VAL A 59 13.22 -2.56 13.13
N GLY A 60 13.80 -3.77 13.22
CA GLY A 60 14.36 -4.27 14.47
C GLY A 60 13.31 -4.30 15.58
N ASP A 61 13.64 -3.71 16.74
CA ASP A 61 12.72 -3.61 17.88
C ASP A 61 11.78 -2.40 17.80
N SER A 62 11.66 -1.78 16.64
CA SER A 62 10.84 -0.59 16.44
C SER A 62 9.71 -0.85 15.44
N ILE A 63 8.59 -0.17 15.63
CA ILE A 63 7.48 -0.12 14.68
C ILE A 63 7.38 1.26 14.04
N VAL A 64 6.93 1.30 12.80
CA VAL A 64 6.68 2.54 12.07
C VAL A 64 5.18 2.73 11.91
N LEU A 65 4.70 3.85 12.41
CA LEU A 65 3.31 4.26 12.37
C LEU A 65 3.13 5.37 11.34
N GLN A 66 2.09 5.28 10.52
CA GLN A 66 1.73 6.28 9.53
C GLN A 66 0.49 7.04 9.98
N TYR A 67 0.55 8.37 9.95
CA TYR A 67 -0.58 9.24 10.25
C TYR A 67 -0.77 10.27 9.16
N TYR A 68 -2.02 10.43 8.71
CA TYR A 68 -2.39 11.51 7.80
C TYR A 68 -2.70 12.77 8.59
N TYR A 69 -2.23 13.90 8.07
CA TYR A 69 -2.54 15.20 8.65
C TYR A 69 -3.97 15.64 8.33
N PHE A 70 -4.43 16.64 9.07
CA PHE A 70 -5.77 17.19 8.89
C PHE A 70 -6.06 17.49 7.42
N LYS A 71 -7.24 17.07 6.95
CA LYS A 71 -7.65 17.17 5.54
C LYS A 71 -6.64 16.56 4.55
N ASN A 72 -5.90 15.55 4.98
CA ASN A 72 -4.93 14.81 4.16
C ASN A 72 -3.87 15.69 3.45
N GLN A 73 -3.49 16.81 4.07
CA GLN A 73 -2.48 17.74 3.55
C GLN A 73 -1.07 17.17 3.58
N GLY A 74 -0.88 16.06 4.24
CA GLY A 74 0.40 15.40 4.35
C GLY A 74 0.30 14.08 5.08
N VAL A 75 1.44 13.43 5.20
CA VAL A 75 1.61 12.19 5.93
C VAL A 75 2.88 12.26 6.77
N GLY A 76 2.76 11.88 8.04
CA GLY A 76 3.89 11.72 8.96
C GLY A 76 4.12 10.23 9.23
N TYR A 77 5.37 9.81 9.21
CA TYR A 77 5.81 8.50 9.68
C TYR A 77 6.50 8.67 11.03
N PHE A 78 6.03 7.95 12.01
CA PHE A 78 6.53 7.98 13.37
C PHE A 78 7.16 6.65 13.70
N ILE A 79 8.34 6.69 14.30
CA ILE A 79 9.00 5.49 14.81
C ILE A 79 8.77 5.39 16.31
N LYS A 80 8.34 4.21 16.76
CA LYS A 80 8.12 3.85 18.15
C LYS A 80 8.98 2.64 18.50
N GLN A 81 9.88 2.77 19.43
CA GLN A 81 10.69 1.69 19.95
C GLN A 81 9.89 0.90 21.00
N LEU A 82 9.84 -0.41 20.87
CA LEU A 82 9.19 -1.28 21.86
C LEU A 82 10.17 -1.59 23.01
N PRO A 83 9.74 -1.61 24.29
CA PRO A 83 8.37 -1.38 24.80
C PRO A 83 8.03 0.08 25.12
N ASP A 84 8.80 1.06 24.64
CA ASP A 84 8.55 2.47 24.92
C ASP A 84 7.18 2.91 24.37
N ASP A 85 6.48 3.79 25.10
CA ASP A 85 5.18 4.32 24.67
C ASP A 85 5.30 5.58 23.81
N SER A 86 6.48 6.18 23.73
CA SER A 86 6.71 7.39 22.95
C SER A 86 7.00 7.09 21.47
N ALA A 87 6.27 7.74 20.59
CA ALA A 87 6.56 7.74 19.15
C ALA A 87 7.18 9.08 18.75
N ARG A 88 8.25 9.06 17.96
CA ARG A 88 8.88 10.28 17.43
C ARG A 88 8.64 10.39 15.93
N LEU A 89 8.43 11.62 15.45
CA LEU A 89 8.37 11.89 14.02
C LEU A 89 9.70 11.51 13.36
N PHE A 90 9.61 10.77 12.28
CA PHE A 90 10.75 10.18 11.58
C PHE A 90 10.86 10.71 10.14
N LEU A 91 9.76 10.65 9.38
CA LEU A 91 9.64 11.24 8.04
C LEU A 91 8.34 12.05 7.96
N GLU A 92 8.39 13.15 7.22
CA GLU A 92 7.25 14.00 6.98
C GLU A 92 7.17 14.42 5.52
N PHE A 93 5.96 14.38 4.96
CA PHE A 93 5.69 14.82 3.61
C PHE A 93 4.43 15.69 3.63
N VAL A 94 4.58 16.94 3.25
CA VAL A 94 3.50 17.93 3.25
C VAL A 94 3.19 18.37 1.83
N ASP A 95 1.91 18.42 1.49
CA ASP A 95 1.44 18.99 0.22
C ASP A 95 1.08 20.46 0.43
N GLU A 96 2.05 21.34 0.22
CA GLU A 96 1.85 22.79 0.36
C GLU A 96 0.74 23.31 -0.57
N SER A 97 0.56 22.71 -1.75
CA SER A 97 -0.52 23.08 -2.67
C SER A 97 -1.93 22.73 -2.16
N ALA A 98 -2.02 21.84 -1.17
CA ALA A 98 -3.29 21.55 -0.53
C ALA A 98 -3.86 22.75 0.22
N TYR A 99 -3.01 23.59 0.80
CA TYR A 99 -3.44 24.84 1.45
C TYR A 99 -4.09 25.81 0.46
N GLU A 100 -3.53 25.93 -0.75
CA GLU A 100 -4.13 26.76 -1.80
C GLU A 100 -5.48 26.20 -2.24
N ARG A 101 -5.59 24.88 -2.45
CA ARG A 101 -6.86 24.24 -2.79
C ARG A 101 -7.93 24.45 -1.70
N MET A 102 -7.53 24.46 -0.43
CA MET A 102 -8.45 24.72 0.68
C MET A 102 -8.94 26.16 0.71
N ALA A 103 -8.09 27.13 0.37
CA ALA A 103 -8.48 28.54 0.31
C ALA A 103 -9.50 28.82 -0.81
N TRP A 104 -9.48 28.01 -1.86
CA TRP A 104 -10.41 28.10 -3.00
C TRP A 104 -11.59 27.11 -2.90
N GLY A 105 -11.62 26.28 -1.85
CA GLY A 105 -12.73 25.34 -1.64
C GLY A 105 -14.08 26.04 -1.59
N PRO A 106 -15.10 25.52 -2.27
CA PRO A 106 -16.40 26.13 -2.23
C PRO A 106 -16.92 26.19 -0.80
N TYR A 107 -17.69 27.22 -0.51
CA TYR A 107 -18.42 27.37 0.74
C TYR A 107 -19.46 26.25 0.85
N PHE A 108 -19.05 25.11 1.42
CA PHE A 108 -20.00 24.08 1.82
C PHE A 108 -20.62 24.49 3.15
N ASP A 109 -21.93 24.40 3.28
CA ASP A 109 -22.68 24.81 4.48
C ASP A 109 -22.44 23.93 5.72
N GLY A 110 -21.43 23.07 5.69
CA GLY A 110 -20.95 22.30 6.84
C GLY A 110 -21.87 21.17 7.30
N ASN A 111 -22.77 20.70 6.44
CA ASN A 111 -23.54 19.49 6.75
C ASN A 111 -22.67 18.21 6.60
N GLU A 112 -23.09 17.10 7.22
CA GLU A 112 -22.32 15.84 7.21
C GLU A 112 -22.07 15.29 5.80
N PHE A 113 -22.94 15.56 4.84
CA PHE A 113 -22.78 15.13 3.45
C PHE A 113 -21.65 15.89 2.78
N ASP A 114 -21.58 17.19 2.99
CA ASP A 114 -20.55 18.07 2.43
C ASP A 114 -19.17 17.72 3.02
N GLN A 115 -19.09 17.44 4.32
CA GLN A 115 -17.85 16.99 4.96
C GLN A 115 -17.35 15.67 4.37
N ARG A 116 -18.21 14.67 4.18
CA ARG A 116 -17.84 13.40 3.54
C ARG A 116 -17.45 13.57 2.09
N PHE A 117 -18.14 14.44 1.35
CA PHE A 117 -17.78 14.75 -0.03
C PHE A 117 -16.42 15.41 -0.12
N GLU A 118 -16.14 16.40 0.75
CA GLU A 118 -14.82 17.01 0.85
C GLU A 118 -13.73 15.97 1.12
N GLU A 119 -13.90 15.10 2.12
CA GLU A 119 -12.91 14.08 2.48
C GLU A 119 -12.67 13.07 1.35
N LEU A 120 -13.71 12.62 0.66
CA LEU A 120 -13.59 11.59 -0.36
C LEU A 120 -13.13 12.11 -1.72
N ILE A 121 -13.48 13.35 -2.08
CA ILE A 121 -13.28 13.88 -3.43
C ILE A 121 -12.20 14.96 -3.46
N VAL A 122 -12.23 15.88 -2.51
CA VAL A 122 -11.32 17.04 -2.49
C VAL A 122 -10.03 16.72 -1.76
N TYR A 123 -10.13 16.06 -0.61
CA TYR A 123 -8.99 15.76 0.27
C TYR A 123 -8.61 14.28 0.22
N LYS A 124 -8.28 13.77 -0.97
CA LYS A 124 -7.78 12.40 -1.09
C LYS A 124 -6.50 12.23 -0.28
N PRO A 125 -6.37 11.12 0.48
CA PRO A 125 -5.16 10.85 1.23
C PRO A 125 -3.92 10.91 0.34
N VAL A 126 -2.93 11.61 0.82
CA VAL A 126 -1.61 11.64 0.17
C VAL A 126 -0.96 10.27 0.35
N GLN A 127 -0.70 9.59 -0.76
CA GLN A 127 -0.02 8.29 -0.73
C GLN A 127 1.46 8.48 -1.04
N ILE A 128 2.29 8.09 -0.08
CA ILE A 128 3.75 8.10 -0.20
C ILE A 128 4.26 6.74 0.27
N PRO A 129 4.26 5.73 -0.59
CA PRO A 129 4.81 4.43 -0.24
C PRO A 129 6.27 4.56 0.18
N ILE A 130 6.63 3.99 1.34
CA ILE A 130 8.00 3.92 1.83
C ILE A 130 8.42 2.46 1.92
N PHE A 131 9.70 2.20 1.68
CA PHE A 131 10.29 0.87 1.72
C PHE A 131 11.60 0.91 2.48
N PHE A 132 11.71 0.10 3.52
CA PHE A 132 12.93 -0.06 4.29
C PHE A 132 13.83 -1.07 3.59
N ARG A 133 15.09 -0.68 3.37
CA ARG A 133 16.17 -1.57 2.93
C ARG A 133 17.18 -1.72 4.06
N GLU A 134 18.25 -2.49 3.85
CA GLU A 134 19.23 -2.73 4.90
C GLU A 134 19.86 -1.45 5.47
N ASN A 135 20.14 -0.44 4.64
CA ASN A 135 20.91 0.73 5.03
C ASN A 135 20.19 2.07 4.77
N ASP A 136 19.07 2.03 4.09
CA ASP A 136 18.35 3.25 3.72
C ASP A 136 16.84 3.00 3.54
N ILE A 137 16.12 4.09 3.30
CA ILE A 137 14.69 4.10 3.05
C ILE A 137 14.44 4.75 1.71
N VAL A 138 13.62 4.10 0.90
CA VAL A 138 13.14 4.63 -0.38
C VAL A 138 11.70 5.08 -0.23
N ALA A 139 11.41 6.34 -0.54
CA ALA A 139 10.07 6.90 -0.55
C ALA A 139 9.67 7.34 -1.95
N PHE A 140 8.49 6.94 -2.40
CA PHE A 140 7.89 7.43 -3.65
C PHE A 140 6.96 8.60 -3.34
N ASN A 141 7.51 9.80 -3.41
CA ASN A 141 6.79 11.03 -3.10
C ASN A 141 5.94 11.49 -4.29
N PHE A 142 4.67 11.10 -4.31
CA PHE A 142 3.74 11.50 -5.37
C PHE A 142 3.21 12.94 -5.24
N ILE A 143 3.58 13.68 -4.21
CA ILE A 143 3.32 15.12 -4.11
C ILE A 143 4.29 15.86 -5.04
N SER A 144 5.60 15.68 -4.78
CA SER A 144 6.67 16.33 -5.56
C SER A 144 7.05 15.56 -6.82
N TRP A 145 6.51 14.36 -7.03
CA TRP A 145 6.82 13.46 -8.13
C TRP A 145 8.29 13.03 -8.16
N LYS A 146 8.80 12.63 -6.98
CA LYS A 146 10.19 12.23 -6.76
C LYS A 146 10.32 10.90 -6.06
N ILE A 147 11.40 10.18 -6.35
CA ILE A 147 11.91 9.08 -5.55
C ILE A 147 12.95 9.67 -4.62
N GLN A 148 12.75 9.53 -3.31
CA GLN A 148 13.61 10.12 -2.29
C GLN A 148 14.26 9.02 -1.46
N TYR A 149 15.53 9.21 -1.14
CA TYR A 149 16.34 8.28 -0.35
C TYR A 149 16.68 8.93 0.97
N PHE A 150 16.44 8.22 2.05
CA PHE A 150 16.73 8.68 3.41
C PHE A 150 17.63 7.67 4.10
N ASP A 151 18.47 8.13 5.01
CA ASP A 151 19.14 7.24 5.95
C ASP A 151 18.15 6.66 6.98
N MET A 152 18.62 5.71 7.80
CA MET A 152 17.80 5.08 8.84
C MET A 152 17.42 6.04 9.98
N GLN A 153 17.93 7.27 9.99
CA GLN A 153 17.56 8.34 10.90
C GLN A 153 16.53 9.32 10.29
N GLY A 154 16.14 9.10 9.01
CA GLY A 154 15.16 9.95 8.30
C GLY A 154 15.76 11.18 7.64
N LYS A 155 17.10 11.29 7.54
CA LYS A 155 17.75 12.37 6.83
C LYS A 155 17.78 12.09 5.33
N LEU A 156 17.36 13.07 4.52
CA LEU A 156 17.40 12.98 3.06
C LEU A 156 18.86 12.85 2.56
N LEU A 157 19.14 11.79 1.82
CA LEU A 157 20.42 11.51 1.18
C LEU A 157 20.47 12.00 -0.27
N SER A 158 19.44 11.68 -1.04
CA SER A 158 19.33 12.06 -2.45
C SER A 158 17.88 11.98 -2.93
N GLU A 159 17.63 12.55 -4.10
CA GLU A 159 16.33 12.45 -4.79
C GLU A 159 16.49 12.35 -6.29
N THR A 160 15.51 11.73 -6.95
CA THR A 160 15.45 11.51 -8.40
C THR A 160 14.04 11.76 -8.89
N ASP A 161 13.87 12.46 -10.01
CA ASP A 161 12.56 12.71 -10.59
C ASP A 161 11.92 11.41 -11.12
N MET A 162 10.64 11.18 -10.81
CA MET A 162 9.90 10.07 -11.41
C MET A 162 9.61 10.34 -12.88
N GLN A 163 10.19 9.53 -13.75
CA GLN A 163 10.08 9.65 -15.21
C GLN A 163 9.32 8.48 -15.85
N TYR A 164 8.64 7.67 -15.02
CA TYR A 164 7.86 6.53 -15.51
C TYR A 164 6.37 6.86 -15.57
N GLY A 165 5.75 6.38 -16.65
CA GLY A 165 4.32 6.52 -16.87
C GLY A 165 3.83 7.96 -17.03
N GLU A 166 2.53 8.10 -17.20
CA GLU A 166 1.85 9.39 -17.27
C GLU A 166 1.20 9.70 -15.92
N LYS A 167 1.47 10.88 -15.35
CA LYS A 167 0.97 11.30 -14.01
C LYS A 167 -0.52 11.02 -13.78
N ASN A 168 -1.34 11.16 -14.81
CA ASN A 168 -2.79 10.98 -14.74
C ASN A 168 -3.25 9.51 -14.82
N LYS A 169 -2.35 8.58 -15.16
CA LYS A 169 -2.66 7.16 -15.36
C LYS A 169 -2.02 6.26 -14.31
N ILE A 170 -0.98 6.75 -13.65
CA ILE A 170 -0.31 6.05 -12.57
C ILE A 170 -1.22 6.01 -11.34
N GLN A 171 -1.45 4.80 -10.85
CA GLN A 171 -1.97 4.63 -9.49
C GLN A 171 -0.84 4.91 -8.52
N LYS A 172 -1.13 5.61 -7.43
CA LYS A 172 -0.12 5.94 -6.41
C LYS A 172 0.21 4.72 -5.53
N GLU A 173 0.39 3.58 -6.19
CA GLU A 173 0.67 2.28 -5.59
C GLU A 173 2.01 1.78 -6.13
N ILE A 174 2.91 1.40 -5.23
CA ILE A 174 4.20 0.78 -5.56
C ILE A 174 4.25 -0.59 -4.90
N TYR A 175 4.73 -1.56 -5.65
CA TYR A 175 4.95 -2.92 -5.19
C TYR A 175 6.46 -3.19 -5.19
N PHE A 176 6.94 -3.74 -4.10
CA PHE A 176 8.35 -4.08 -3.93
C PHE A 176 8.49 -5.60 -3.91
N ASP A 177 9.33 -6.12 -4.78
CA ASP A 177 9.76 -7.50 -4.78
C ASP A 177 11.07 -7.61 -3.98
N ALA A 178 10.96 -8.05 -2.75
CA ALA A 178 12.10 -8.12 -1.83
C ALA A 178 13.18 -9.10 -2.31
N GLU A 179 12.81 -10.19 -2.99
CA GLU A 179 13.75 -11.20 -3.47
C GLU A 179 14.62 -10.67 -4.62
N SER A 180 14.02 -9.93 -5.54
CA SER A 180 14.75 -9.36 -6.69
C SER A 180 15.23 -7.93 -6.46
N GLY A 181 14.79 -7.26 -5.38
CA GLY A 181 15.08 -5.86 -5.09
C GLY A 181 14.42 -4.87 -6.05
N LYS A 182 13.38 -5.29 -6.78
CA LYS A 182 12.74 -4.50 -7.83
C LYS A 182 11.49 -3.79 -7.36
N TYR A 183 11.22 -2.66 -8.00
CA TYR A 183 10.04 -1.83 -7.73
C TYR A 183 9.13 -1.77 -8.95
N TYR A 184 7.83 -1.84 -8.71
CA TYR A 184 6.81 -1.82 -9.74
C TYR A 184 5.75 -0.79 -9.40
N GLY A 185 5.51 0.16 -10.33
CA GLY A 185 4.36 1.05 -10.30
C GLY A 185 3.16 0.43 -11.01
N ARG A 186 1.95 0.78 -10.59
CA ARG A 186 0.71 0.36 -11.26
C ARG A 186 0.19 1.48 -12.16
N GLU A 187 -0.16 1.13 -13.40
CA GLU A 187 -0.84 2.02 -14.33
C GLU A 187 -2.16 1.42 -14.79
N ILE A 188 -3.19 2.27 -14.92
CA ILE A 188 -4.44 1.89 -15.56
C ILE A 188 -4.61 2.71 -16.83
N ARG A 189 -4.62 2.05 -17.98
CA ARG A 189 -4.77 2.67 -19.28
C ARG A 189 -5.87 1.99 -20.09
N ASN A 190 -6.90 2.75 -20.47
CA ASN A 190 -8.05 2.23 -21.21
C ASN A 190 -8.70 0.99 -20.56
N GLY A 191 -8.80 0.98 -19.22
CA GLY A 191 -9.34 -0.15 -18.46
C GLY A 191 -8.38 -1.34 -18.30
N LEU A 192 -7.19 -1.29 -18.90
CA LEU A 192 -6.17 -2.33 -18.72
C LEU A 192 -5.23 -1.95 -17.58
N ASN A 193 -5.06 -2.89 -16.66
CA ASN A 193 -4.06 -2.79 -15.62
C ASN A 193 -2.70 -3.22 -16.15
N SER A 194 -1.67 -2.51 -15.72
CA SER A 194 -0.27 -2.82 -16.05
C SER A 194 0.63 -2.55 -14.86
N LEU A 195 1.73 -3.30 -14.76
CA LEU A 195 2.85 -2.98 -13.91
C LEU A 195 3.99 -2.39 -14.73
N ILE A 196 4.68 -1.45 -14.14
CA ILE A 196 5.84 -0.78 -14.72
C ILE A 196 7.02 -1.05 -13.80
N GLU A 197 8.01 -1.81 -14.26
CA GLU A 197 9.28 -1.97 -13.54
C GLU A 197 10.04 -0.65 -13.59
N ILE A 198 10.45 -0.16 -12.42
CA ILE A 198 11.04 1.16 -12.22
C ILE A 198 12.52 1.00 -11.87
N ASP A 199 13.39 1.69 -12.60
CA ASP A 199 14.75 1.96 -12.15
C ASP A 199 14.70 3.11 -11.15
N ILE A 200 14.84 2.80 -9.87
CA ILE A 200 14.76 3.82 -8.82
C ILE A 200 15.93 4.81 -8.86
N SER A 201 17.07 4.42 -9.43
CA SER A 201 18.24 5.30 -9.53
C SER A 201 18.05 6.44 -10.54
N SER A 202 17.38 6.16 -11.65
CA SER A 202 17.10 7.13 -12.70
C SER A 202 15.65 7.61 -12.75
N GLY A 203 14.75 6.99 -12.00
CA GLY A 203 13.31 7.23 -12.02
C GLY A 203 12.63 6.79 -13.32
N LYS A 204 13.30 6.02 -14.18
CA LYS A 204 12.80 5.64 -15.49
C LYS A 204 12.11 4.29 -15.48
N MET A 205 11.23 4.09 -16.44
CA MET A 205 10.64 2.80 -16.73
C MET A 205 11.68 1.88 -17.40
N ILE A 206 11.80 0.64 -16.88
CA ILE A 206 12.61 -0.43 -17.48
C ILE A 206 11.75 -1.32 -18.37
N LYS A 207 10.63 -1.82 -17.81
CA LYS A 207 9.73 -2.76 -18.49
C LYS A 207 8.28 -2.44 -18.20
N TYR A 208 7.41 -2.92 -19.09
CA TYR A 208 5.97 -2.75 -19.00
C TYR A 208 5.27 -4.11 -19.13
N PHE A 209 4.43 -4.45 -18.16
CA PHE A 209 3.72 -5.72 -18.07
C PHE A 209 2.23 -5.48 -18.05
N THR A 210 1.49 -5.95 -19.05
CA THR A 210 0.03 -5.75 -19.16
C THR A 210 -0.74 -6.99 -18.77
N PHE A 211 -1.77 -6.83 -17.93
CA PHE A 211 -2.70 -7.88 -17.52
C PHE A 211 -3.79 -8.04 -18.57
N LYS A 212 -3.66 -8.99 -19.46
CA LYS A 212 -4.72 -9.31 -20.40
C LYS A 212 -5.75 -10.23 -19.74
N GLY A 213 -7.03 -9.89 -19.83
CA GLY A 213 -8.11 -10.73 -19.31
C GLY A 213 -8.51 -10.51 -17.85
N TYR A 214 -7.83 -9.61 -17.11
CA TYR A 214 -8.11 -9.33 -15.70
C TYR A 214 -8.27 -7.83 -15.44
N PRO A 215 -9.31 -7.18 -15.99
CA PRO A 215 -9.43 -5.71 -15.97
C PRO A 215 -9.64 -5.11 -14.57
N HIS A 216 -10.24 -5.88 -13.66
CA HIS A 216 -10.61 -5.42 -12.33
C HIS A 216 -9.90 -6.22 -11.23
N ASN A 217 -8.60 -6.42 -11.39
CA ASN A 217 -7.81 -7.11 -10.37
C ASN A 217 -7.66 -6.23 -9.11
N GLU A 218 -7.69 -6.90 -7.98
CA GLU A 218 -7.53 -6.31 -6.66
C GLU A 218 -6.34 -6.94 -5.94
N LYS A 219 -5.82 -6.25 -4.89
CA LYS A 219 -4.83 -6.81 -3.98
C LYS A 219 -3.62 -7.43 -4.69
N LEU A 220 -2.87 -6.62 -5.41
CA LEU A 220 -1.66 -7.07 -6.08
C LEU A 220 -0.49 -7.23 -5.10
N CYS A 221 0.33 -8.25 -5.37
CA CYS A 221 1.61 -8.47 -4.71
C CYS A 221 2.60 -9.05 -5.70
N VAL A 222 3.85 -8.62 -5.65
CA VAL A 222 4.94 -9.20 -6.45
C VAL A 222 5.93 -9.86 -5.52
N SER A 223 6.32 -11.09 -5.82
CA SER A 223 7.33 -11.84 -5.05
C SER A 223 8.05 -12.80 -5.98
N ASP A 224 9.37 -12.77 -5.99
CA ASP A 224 10.27 -13.60 -6.82
C ASP A 224 9.89 -13.57 -8.32
N GLY A 225 9.60 -12.38 -8.83
CA GLY A 225 9.21 -12.19 -10.23
C GLY A 225 7.83 -12.78 -10.60
N VAL A 226 7.05 -13.20 -9.62
CA VAL A 226 5.67 -13.69 -9.78
C VAL A 226 4.70 -12.66 -9.25
N LEU A 227 3.72 -12.31 -10.06
CA LEU A 227 2.60 -11.49 -9.66
C LEU A 227 1.49 -12.36 -9.09
N TYR A 228 0.99 -11.97 -7.93
CA TYR A 228 -0.20 -12.51 -7.28
C TYR A 228 -1.27 -11.43 -7.23
N PHE A 229 -2.51 -11.80 -7.52
CA PHE A 229 -3.63 -10.86 -7.49
C PHE A 229 -4.95 -11.56 -7.22
N ILE A 230 -5.90 -10.82 -6.68
CA ILE A 230 -7.27 -11.27 -6.50
C ILE A 230 -8.11 -10.77 -7.67
N TYR A 231 -8.90 -11.66 -8.27
CA TYR A 231 -9.82 -11.33 -9.34
C TYR A 231 -11.17 -11.96 -9.10
N LYS A 232 -12.23 -11.22 -9.38
CA LYS A 232 -13.60 -11.70 -9.42
C LYS A 232 -14.04 -11.75 -10.87
N ASP A 233 -14.38 -12.94 -11.35
CA ASP A 233 -15.02 -13.12 -12.66
C ASP A 233 -16.50 -12.77 -12.54
N TYR A 234 -16.92 -11.74 -13.26
CA TYR A 234 -18.31 -11.30 -13.26
C TYR A 234 -19.21 -12.14 -14.18
N SER A 235 -18.65 -13.11 -14.89
CA SER A 235 -19.39 -13.95 -15.86
C SER A 235 -20.17 -15.11 -15.23
N GLY A 236 -20.10 -15.32 -13.92
CA GLY A 236 -20.89 -16.37 -13.26
C GLY A 236 -20.44 -16.80 -11.87
N ASP A 237 -19.26 -16.46 -11.45
CA ASP A 237 -18.76 -16.82 -10.13
C ASP A 237 -18.93 -15.66 -9.13
N GLU A 238 -19.60 -15.91 -8.00
CA GLU A 238 -19.74 -14.93 -6.93
C GLU A 238 -18.45 -14.76 -6.12
N TYR A 239 -17.46 -15.64 -6.30
CA TYR A 239 -16.28 -15.71 -5.46
C TYR A 239 -15.07 -15.01 -6.07
N LYS A 240 -14.34 -14.30 -5.23
CA LYS A 240 -12.98 -13.79 -5.55
C LYS A 240 -11.99 -14.96 -5.47
N ARG A 241 -11.11 -15.06 -6.44
CA ARG A 241 -10.06 -16.09 -6.50
C ARG A 241 -8.67 -15.46 -6.53
N LEU A 242 -7.71 -16.16 -5.93
CA LEU A 242 -6.30 -15.81 -6.02
C LEU A 242 -5.71 -16.39 -7.30
N TYR A 243 -5.07 -15.54 -8.07
CA TYR A 243 -4.34 -15.89 -9.30
C TYR A 243 -2.85 -15.59 -9.12
N LYS A 244 -2.03 -16.30 -9.88
CA LYS A 244 -0.60 -16.02 -10.01
C LYS A 244 -0.18 -16.06 -11.46
N SER A 245 0.79 -15.23 -11.84
CA SER A 245 1.37 -15.20 -13.19
C SER A 245 2.83 -14.76 -13.11
N PRO A 246 3.77 -15.50 -13.73
CA PRO A 246 5.14 -15.04 -13.88
C PRO A 246 5.17 -13.74 -14.69
N LEU A 247 5.91 -12.74 -14.21
CA LEU A 247 6.02 -11.45 -14.92
C LEU A 247 6.69 -11.61 -16.29
N ILE A 248 7.59 -12.60 -16.44
CA ILE A 248 8.26 -12.87 -17.73
C ILE A 248 7.27 -13.18 -18.86
N ASP A 249 6.13 -13.79 -18.53
CA ASP A 249 5.12 -14.19 -19.50
C ASP A 249 4.17 -13.03 -19.88
N MET A 250 4.27 -11.92 -19.18
CA MET A 250 3.37 -10.77 -19.32
C MET A 250 3.92 -9.64 -20.19
N VAL A 251 5.05 -9.86 -20.86
CA VAL A 251 5.69 -8.81 -21.68
C VAL A 251 4.75 -8.38 -22.79
N ALA A 252 4.25 -7.16 -22.72
CA ALA A 252 3.45 -6.57 -23.78
C ALA A 252 4.34 -6.35 -25.00
N GLY A 253 3.95 -6.95 -26.11
CA GLY A 253 4.36 -6.42 -27.41
C GLY A 253 3.94 -4.95 -27.46
N ARG A 254 4.82 -4.09 -27.96
CA ARG A 254 4.60 -2.67 -28.23
C ARG A 254 3.41 -2.46 -29.15
#